data_f57dc8438e65cac0c2463392511ba605
#
_entry.id   f57dc8438e65cac0c2463392511ba605
#
_cell.length_a   1.000
_cell.length_b   1.000
_cell.length_c   1.000
_cell.angle_alpha   90.00
_cell.angle_beta   90.00
_cell.angle_gamma   90.00
#
_symmetry.space_group_name_H-M   'P 1'
#
loop_
_entity.id
_entity.type
_entity.pdbx_description
1 polymer ?
#
loop_
_entity_poly.entity_id
_entity_poly.type
_entity_poly.pdbx_seq_one_letter_code
_entity_poly.pdbx_strand_id
1 'polypeptide(L)'
;MRKICFPYKRMISMLLVLICMLGLLPTAALAADAPGSIKMEDCTHNGVHYESPSLGTCWLHQMTFDYNQKSTIGFCAEHGKGMGWSLEGQTWGNPKPITDPTVQTMMAYYYAHTTGVFTDQAHALGVDEVWGSDYSWTMNAWVQAIIWRYKAGLLADPATACAEELLCVYNNLEHTSYSSIDDLLDGMSFRDRTQYILDLGKQGVWGECTVYEYQYTGSSTSSHQAKDVQAIMIGNLDVTREKYDLTVKKVDATNPNKGLPGARFMVRSENGTYEQEIVTGSDGTYTLKGLDASTYSIVELEAPEGYQIDNAGPQYVALPNGSSRAVTVTFTDTPEVTSEGTIRKVDADDPTKGLAGAVIRIDGVDNSFTGTYTTGIGGYLTDVPWDTMPIGSYTATEVTPPSGYSLSPDPDKVKQEFVWDGKHDVSLVDRKSVV
;
A
#
# COMPACT_ATOMS: atom_id res chain seq x y z
N MET A 1 -8.50 -37.37 -7.06
CA MET A 1 -7.83 -36.52 -6.07
C MET A 1 -7.19 -35.34 -6.82
N ARG A 2 -7.79 -34.17 -6.78
CA ARG A 2 -7.14 -32.95 -7.28
C ARG A 2 -6.28 -32.44 -6.14
N LYS A 3 -4.95 -32.47 -6.32
CA LYS A 3 -3.98 -31.94 -5.36
C LYS A 3 -4.18 -30.42 -5.25
N ILE A 4 -4.30 -29.92 -4.03
CA ILE A 4 -4.17 -28.50 -3.78
C ILE A 4 -2.69 -28.16 -4.02
N CYS A 5 -2.37 -27.70 -5.22
CA CYS A 5 -1.06 -27.18 -5.55
C CYS A 5 -0.98 -25.73 -5.04
N PHE A 6 -0.46 -25.53 -3.83
CA PHE A 6 0.07 -24.21 -3.49
C PHE A 6 1.24 -23.90 -4.43
N PRO A 7 1.34 -22.72 -5.02
CA PRO A 7 2.42 -22.37 -5.94
C PRO A 7 3.75 -22.20 -5.19
N TYR A 8 4.34 -23.33 -4.80
CA TYR A 8 5.58 -23.46 -4.01
C TYR A 8 6.76 -22.61 -4.56
N LYS A 9 6.87 -22.46 -5.88
CA LYS A 9 8.00 -21.72 -6.49
C LYS A 9 7.96 -20.21 -6.27
N ARG A 10 6.82 -19.61 -5.88
CA ARG A 10 6.70 -18.17 -5.60
C ARG A 10 6.88 -17.84 -4.12
N MET A 11 6.80 -18.82 -3.22
CA MET A 11 6.86 -18.61 -1.77
C MET A 11 8.27 -18.42 -1.20
N ILE A 12 9.30 -18.98 -1.83
CA ILE A 12 10.69 -18.88 -1.32
C ILE A 12 11.24 -17.44 -1.40
N SER A 13 10.76 -16.64 -2.34
CA SER A 13 11.18 -15.24 -2.48
C SER A 13 10.52 -14.27 -1.49
N MET A 14 9.40 -14.65 -0.84
CA MET A 14 8.67 -13.80 0.11
C MET A 14 9.07 -14.00 1.58
N LEU A 15 9.79 -15.07 1.92
CA LEU A 15 10.16 -15.37 3.31
C LEU A 15 11.23 -14.43 3.90
N LEU A 16 11.86 -13.59 3.11
CA LEU A 16 12.99 -12.73 3.54
C LEU A 16 12.60 -11.26 3.86
N VAL A 17 11.33 -10.87 3.74
CA VAL A 17 10.89 -9.47 3.95
C VAL A 17 10.00 -9.28 5.18
N LEU A 18 9.70 -10.32 5.95
CA LEU A 18 8.65 -10.31 6.98
C LEU A 18 9.13 -10.00 8.40
N ILE A 19 10.12 -9.15 8.61
CA ILE A 19 10.46 -8.68 9.96
C ILE A 19 10.43 -7.15 9.96
N CYS A 20 9.37 -6.59 10.47
CA CYS A 20 9.13 -5.27 11.04
C CYS A 20 7.83 -4.66 10.53
N MET A 21 6.74 -4.85 11.26
CA MET A 21 5.77 -3.80 11.58
C MET A 21 4.77 -4.33 12.61
N LEU A 22 5.10 -4.08 13.88
CA LEU A 22 4.13 -3.98 14.96
C LEU A 22 3.53 -2.57 14.90
N GLY A 23 2.23 -2.49 14.79
CA GLY A 23 1.56 -1.30 15.20
C GLY A 23 0.56 -0.71 14.23
N LEU A 24 -0.65 -0.69 14.70
CA LEU A 24 -1.85 0.04 14.25
C LEU A 24 -2.82 -0.78 13.40
N LEU A 25 -3.59 -1.60 14.09
CA LEU A 25 -4.91 -1.98 13.60
C LEU A 25 -5.77 -0.71 13.52
N PRO A 26 -6.42 -0.39 12.40
CA PRO A 26 -7.45 0.62 12.39
C PRO A 26 -8.61 0.11 13.23
N THR A 27 -8.83 0.75 14.38
CA THR A 27 -10.04 0.58 15.15
C THR A 27 -11.20 1.20 14.38
N ALA A 28 -12.26 0.40 14.20
CA ALA A 28 -13.58 0.77 13.72
C ALA A 28 -13.76 0.84 12.19
N ALA A 29 -13.75 -0.32 11.50
CA ALA A 29 -14.81 -0.56 10.55
C ALA A 29 -16.13 -0.55 11.36
N LEU A 30 -17.08 0.29 10.96
CA LEU A 30 -18.45 0.21 11.48
C LEU A 30 -18.95 -1.19 11.17
N ALA A 31 -18.96 -2.05 12.19
CA ALA A 31 -19.53 -3.38 12.09
C ALA A 31 -20.95 -3.21 11.54
N ALA A 32 -21.25 -3.85 10.43
CA ALA A 32 -22.64 -4.02 10.03
C ALA A 32 -23.37 -4.59 11.25
N ASP A 33 -24.41 -3.90 11.72
CA ASP A 33 -25.13 -4.28 12.92
C ASP A 33 -25.49 -5.76 12.85
N ALA A 34 -25.01 -6.54 13.85
CA ALA A 34 -25.37 -7.94 13.93
C ALA A 34 -26.90 -8.06 14.01
N PRO A 35 -27.54 -9.00 13.29
CA PRO A 35 -28.96 -9.24 13.49
C PRO A 35 -29.19 -9.61 14.94
N GLY A 36 -30.26 -9.10 15.54
CA GLY A 36 -30.61 -9.37 16.94
C GLY A 36 -30.85 -10.85 17.22
N SER A 37 -31.18 -11.63 16.18
CA SER A 37 -31.33 -13.08 16.24
C SER A 37 -31.03 -13.73 14.89
N ILE A 38 -30.64 -15.01 14.94
CA ILE A 38 -30.46 -15.88 13.78
C ILE A 38 -31.37 -17.11 13.95
N LYS A 39 -31.78 -17.69 12.82
CA LYS A 39 -32.63 -18.88 12.78
C LYS A 39 -31.91 -20.00 12.04
N MET A 40 -31.90 -21.20 12.62
CA MET A 40 -31.36 -22.36 11.94
C MET A 40 -32.23 -22.76 10.76
N GLU A 41 -31.64 -22.92 9.60
CA GLU A 41 -32.28 -23.36 8.36
C GLU A 41 -32.11 -24.86 8.16
N ASP A 42 -30.88 -25.37 8.35
CA ASP A 42 -30.54 -26.78 8.17
C ASP A 42 -29.45 -27.21 9.15
N CYS A 43 -29.46 -28.50 9.50
CA CYS A 43 -28.43 -29.12 10.31
C CYS A 43 -28.12 -30.51 9.76
N THR A 44 -27.04 -30.63 9.00
CA THR A 44 -26.56 -31.91 8.48
C THR A 44 -25.65 -32.59 9.49
N HIS A 45 -26.04 -33.78 9.91
CA HIS A 45 -25.26 -34.67 10.77
C HIS A 45 -25.00 -35.98 10.03
N ASN A 46 -23.77 -36.21 9.62
CA ASN A 46 -23.39 -37.42 8.85
C ASN A 46 -22.63 -38.44 9.68
N GLY A 47 -22.61 -38.30 11.02
CA GLY A 47 -21.87 -39.19 11.92
C GLY A 47 -20.36 -39.00 11.89
N VAL A 48 -19.86 -37.96 11.25
CA VAL A 48 -18.44 -37.65 11.22
C VAL A 48 -17.98 -37.15 12.59
N HIS A 49 -16.91 -37.72 13.08
CA HIS A 49 -16.24 -37.29 14.29
C HIS A 49 -14.74 -37.50 14.16
N TYR A 50 -13.97 -36.83 15.00
CA TYR A 50 -12.53 -37.05 15.12
C TYR A 50 -12.10 -36.91 16.58
N GLU A 51 -10.90 -37.44 16.89
CA GLU A 51 -10.33 -37.38 18.24
C GLU A 51 -9.28 -36.26 18.30
N SER A 52 -9.59 -35.19 19.02
CA SER A 52 -8.65 -34.10 19.27
C SER A 52 -7.84 -34.40 20.54
N PRO A 53 -6.50 -34.24 20.50
CA PRO A 53 -5.64 -34.43 21.68
C PRO A 53 -5.99 -33.49 22.84
N SER A 54 -6.52 -32.31 22.55
CA SER A 54 -6.84 -31.28 23.54
C SER A 54 -8.31 -31.23 23.95
N LEU A 55 -9.23 -31.72 23.10
CA LEU A 55 -10.67 -31.58 23.28
C LEU A 55 -11.40 -32.95 23.45
N GLY A 56 -10.75 -34.06 23.12
CA GLY A 56 -11.38 -35.38 23.09
C GLY A 56 -12.22 -35.62 21.83
N THR A 57 -13.27 -36.46 21.93
CA THR A 57 -14.13 -36.81 20.79
C THR A 57 -14.95 -35.62 20.34
N CYS A 58 -14.73 -35.18 19.11
CA CYS A 58 -15.37 -34.02 18.47
C CYS A 58 -16.36 -34.48 17.40
N TRP A 59 -17.65 -34.33 17.65
CA TRP A 59 -18.71 -34.61 16.69
C TRP A 59 -18.96 -33.39 15.80
N LEU A 60 -19.01 -33.59 14.51
CA LEU A 60 -19.13 -32.53 13.52
C LEU A 60 -20.56 -32.38 13.02
N HIS A 61 -21.02 -31.13 12.98
CA HIS A 61 -22.27 -30.72 12.38
C HIS A 61 -22.00 -29.60 11.39
N GLN A 62 -22.58 -29.68 10.19
CA GLN A 62 -22.63 -28.55 9.27
C GLN A 62 -24.01 -27.92 9.39
N MET A 63 -24.05 -26.64 9.74
CA MET A 63 -25.28 -25.93 10.03
C MET A 63 -25.35 -24.65 9.23
N THR A 64 -26.54 -24.35 8.72
CA THR A 64 -26.80 -23.07 8.07
C THR A 64 -27.85 -22.29 8.85
N PHE A 65 -27.68 -20.99 8.83
CA PHE A 65 -28.54 -20.03 9.53
C PHE A 65 -28.92 -18.90 8.59
N ASP A 66 -30.16 -18.41 8.73
CA ASP A 66 -30.54 -17.12 8.17
C ASP A 66 -29.81 -16.01 8.95
N TYR A 67 -28.83 -15.41 8.32
CA TYR A 67 -28.08 -14.27 8.82
C TYR A 67 -28.24 -13.10 7.84
N ASN A 68 -29.06 -12.10 8.21
CA ASN A 68 -29.39 -10.96 7.34
C ASN A 68 -29.92 -11.39 5.95
N GLN A 69 -30.84 -12.33 5.92
CA GLN A 69 -31.45 -12.88 4.69
C GLN A 69 -30.48 -13.61 3.77
N LYS A 70 -29.35 -14.06 4.33
CA LYS A 70 -28.37 -14.92 3.63
C LYS A 70 -28.20 -16.20 4.42
N SER A 71 -28.26 -17.34 3.73
CA SER A 71 -27.89 -18.63 4.32
C SER A 71 -26.37 -18.64 4.58
N THR A 72 -25.99 -18.75 5.85
CA THR A 72 -24.61 -18.65 6.29
C THR A 72 -24.27 -19.82 7.21
N ILE A 73 -23.09 -20.41 7.04
CA ILE A 73 -22.61 -21.49 7.90
C ILE A 73 -22.28 -20.94 9.28
N GLY A 74 -22.81 -21.61 10.31
CA GLY A 74 -22.50 -21.35 11.71
C GLY A 74 -21.71 -22.48 12.33
N PHE A 75 -20.94 -22.16 13.36
CA PHE A 75 -20.09 -23.06 14.11
C PHE A 75 -20.54 -23.19 15.56
N CYS A 76 -20.46 -24.41 16.09
CA CYS A 76 -20.72 -24.67 17.50
C CYS A 76 -19.73 -23.92 18.39
N ALA A 77 -20.20 -23.08 19.30
CA ALA A 77 -19.32 -22.33 20.20
C ALA A 77 -18.81 -23.16 21.38
N GLU A 78 -19.52 -24.22 21.77
CA GLU A 78 -19.25 -24.98 22.99
C GLU A 78 -19.10 -26.47 22.70
N HIS A 79 -17.96 -27.04 23.02
CA HIS A 79 -17.73 -28.49 22.91
C HIS A 79 -18.58 -29.25 23.94
N GLY A 80 -19.16 -30.37 23.53
CA GLY A 80 -19.89 -31.28 24.42
C GLY A 80 -21.36 -30.92 24.71
N LYS A 81 -21.87 -29.80 24.19
CA LYS A 81 -23.29 -29.49 24.28
C LYS A 81 -24.07 -30.00 23.08
N GLY A 82 -25.40 -30.13 23.21
CA GLY A 82 -26.27 -30.70 22.21
C GLY A 82 -26.48 -29.82 20.99
N MET A 83 -26.48 -30.45 19.82
CA MET A 83 -26.86 -29.88 18.55
C MET A 83 -27.49 -30.99 17.67
N GLY A 84 -28.36 -30.62 16.75
CA GLY A 84 -28.93 -31.58 15.81
C GLY A 84 -30.15 -31.06 15.06
N TRP A 85 -30.66 -31.86 14.12
CA TRP A 85 -31.80 -31.57 13.24
C TRP A 85 -33.07 -31.17 13.97
N SER A 86 -33.34 -31.64 15.20
CA SER A 86 -34.51 -31.26 15.99
C SER A 86 -34.53 -29.77 16.38
N LEU A 87 -33.45 -29.05 16.11
CA LEU A 87 -33.30 -27.61 16.34
C LEU A 87 -33.56 -26.77 15.08
N GLU A 88 -33.81 -27.37 13.93
CA GLU A 88 -34.17 -26.66 12.72
C GLU A 88 -35.42 -25.78 12.98
N GLY A 89 -35.37 -24.57 12.46
CA GLY A 89 -36.40 -23.56 12.68
C GLY A 89 -36.31 -22.85 14.02
N GLN A 90 -35.44 -23.28 14.96
CA GLN A 90 -35.24 -22.61 16.23
C GLN A 90 -34.33 -21.38 16.07
N THR A 91 -34.25 -20.56 17.12
CA THR A 91 -33.59 -19.25 17.07
C THR A 91 -32.50 -19.13 18.14
N TRP A 92 -31.47 -18.35 17.78
CA TRP A 92 -30.42 -17.87 18.68
C TRP A 92 -30.43 -16.35 18.67
N GLY A 93 -30.16 -15.73 19.81
CA GLY A 93 -30.19 -14.29 19.99
C GLY A 93 -29.06 -13.79 20.89
N ASN A 94 -29.19 -12.55 21.32
CA ASN A 94 -28.20 -11.91 22.20
C ASN A 94 -26.78 -11.95 21.65
N PRO A 95 -26.49 -11.40 20.45
CA PRO A 95 -25.18 -11.45 19.84
C PRO A 95 -24.13 -10.78 20.69
N LYS A 96 -23.01 -11.47 20.88
CA LYS A 96 -21.81 -10.95 21.55
C LYS A 96 -20.66 -10.94 20.53
N PRO A 97 -19.99 -9.81 20.34
CA PRO A 97 -18.86 -9.74 19.42
C PRO A 97 -17.68 -10.59 19.90
N ILE A 98 -17.04 -11.29 18.98
CA ILE A 98 -15.80 -12.02 19.18
C ILE A 98 -14.69 -11.23 18.50
N THR A 99 -13.72 -10.78 19.30
CA THR A 99 -12.62 -9.91 18.84
C THR A 99 -11.27 -10.64 18.78
N ASP A 100 -11.26 -11.96 19.00
CA ASP A 100 -10.04 -12.74 18.86
C ASP A 100 -9.59 -12.78 17.40
N PRO A 101 -8.38 -12.30 17.08
CA PRO A 101 -7.93 -12.17 15.69
C PRO A 101 -7.72 -13.52 15.01
N THR A 102 -7.41 -14.58 15.76
CA THR A 102 -7.25 -15.92 15.21
C THR A 102 -8.60 -16.48 14.75
N VAL A 103 -9.62 -16.36 15.61
CA VAL A 103 -10.99 -16.80 15.27
C VAL A 103 -11.51 -16.02 14.06
N GLN A 104 -11.35 -14.70 14.05
CA GLN A 104 -11.76 -13.85 12.92
C GLN A 104 -11.06 -14.25 11.63
N THR A 105 -9.74 -14.44 11.67
CA THR A 105 -8.94 -14.85 10.51
C THR A 105 -9.36 -16.22 9.99
N MET A 106 -9.53 -17.20 10.88
CA MET A 106 -9.88 -18.56 10.45
C MET A 106 -11.29 -18.64 9.89
N MET A 107 -12.22 -17.87 10.42
CA MET A 107 -13.57 -17.77 9.85
C MET A 107 -13.56 -17.01 8.52
N ALA A 108 -12.78 -15.92 8.38
CA ALA A 108 -12.61 -15.22 7.10
C ALA A 108 -12.04 -16.17 6.03
N TYR A 109 -10.98 -16.88 6.36
CA TYR A 109 -10.36 -17.90 5.49
C TYR A 109 -11.37 -18.94 5.05
N TYR A 110 -12.13 -19.51 5.99
CA TYR A 110 -13.15 -20.50 5.69
C TYR A 110 -14.24 -19.95 4.77
N TYR A 111 -14.82 -18.79 5.10
CA TYR A 111 -15.90 -18.22 4.28
C TYR A 111 -15.42 -17.83 2.90
N ALA A 112 -14.24 -17.25 2.75
CA ALA A 112 -13.69 -16.91 1.44
C ALA A 112 -13.62 -18.15 0.53
N HIS A 113 -13.06 -19.25 1.02
CA HIS A 113 -12.84 -20.46 0.24
C HIS A 113 -14.11 -21.30 0.01
N THR A 114 -15.12 -21.18 0.86
CA THR A 114 -16.40 -21.89 0.69
C THR A 114 -17.40 -21.11 -0.15
N THR A 115 -17.37 -19.79 -0.12
CA THR A 115 -18.29 -18.94 -0.88
C THR A 115 -17.72 -18.50 -2.23
N GLY A 116 -16.42 -18.58 -2.43
CA GLY A 116 -15.72 -18.06 -3.62
C GLY A 116 -15.64 -16.53 -3.65
N VAL A 117 -15.84 -15.88 -2.51
CA VAL A 117 -15.77 -14.42 -2.38
C VAL A 117 -14.43 -14.04 -1.78
N PHE A 118 -13.55 -13.49 -2.60
CA PHE A 118 -12.17 -13.16 -2.24
C PHE A 118 -11.87 -11.68 -2.43
N THR A 119 -10.86 -11.19 -1.71
CA THR A 119 -10.29 -9.86 -1.94
C THR A 119 -9.46 -9.82 -3.23
N ASP A 120 -9.29 -8.64 -3.82
CA ASP A 120 -8.38 -8.46 -4.96
C ASP A 120 -6.95 -8.94 -4.65
N GLN A 121 -6.53 -8.80 -3.40
CA GLN A 121 -5.21 -9.25 -2.94
C GLN A 121 -5.08 -10.77 -2.93
N ALA A 122 -6.14 -11.51 -2.54
CA ALA A 122 -6.15 -12.96 -2.61
C ALA A 122 -6.01 -13.45 -4.06
N HIS A 123 -6.73 -12.80 -5.00
CA HIS A 123 -6.60 -13.05 -6.44
C HIS A 123 -5.17 -12.79 -6.95
N ALA A 124 -4.59 -11.64 -6.56
CA ALA A 124 -3.22 -11.28 -6.98
C ALA A 124 -2.15 -12.24 -6.48
N LEU A 125 -2.35 -12.84 -5.30
CA LEU A 125 -1.46 -13.83 -4.71
C LEU A 125 -1.71 -15.25 -5.26
N GLY A 126 -2.83 -15.48 -5.96
CA GLY A 126 -3.23 -16.80 -6.46
C GLY A 126 -3.57 -17.78 -5.33
N VAL A 127 -4.20 -17.27 -4.25
CA VAL A 127 -4.65 -18.05 -3.09
C VAL A 127 -6.18 -18.08 -3.00
N ASP A 128 -6.86 -17.83 -4.10
CA ASP A 128 -8.31 -17.68 -4.28
C ASP A 128 -8.99 -18.97 -4.77
N GLU A 129 -8.51 -20.12 -4.34
CA GLU A 129 -9.08 -21.41 -4.72
C GLU A 129 -10.35 -21.71 -3.91
N VAL A 130 -11.46 -21.99 -4.60
CA VAL A 130 -12.70 -22.46 -3.97
C VAL A 130 -12.61 -23.95 -3.66
N TRP A 131 -12.92 -24.36 -2.44
CA TRP A 131 -12.89 -25.76 -2.06
C TRP A 131 -14.06 -26.55 -2.63
N GLY A 132 -13.78 -27.75 -3.11
CA GLY A 132 -14.80 -28.72 -3.48
C GLY A 132 -15.55 -29.25 -2.24
N SER A 133 -16.73 -29.85 -2.46
CA SER A 133 -17.60 -30.40 -1.41
C SER A 133 -16.89 -31.37 -0.47
N ASP A 134 -16.00 -32.22 -0.99
CA ASP A 134 -15.30 -33.24 -0.21
C ASP A 134 -14.30 -32.60 0.77
N TYR A 135 -13.69 -31.48 0.40
CA TYR A 135 -12.72 -30.78 1.23
C TYR A 135 -13.35 -29.83 2.25
N SER A 136 -14.58 -29.43 2.02
CA SER A 136 -15.29 -28.49 2.90
C SER A 136 -15.52 -29.06 4.31
N TRP A 137 -15.65 -30.39 4.44
CA TRP A 137 -15.80 -31.04 5.75
C TRP A 137 -14.53 -30.98 6.57
N THR A 138 -13.37 -31.29 5.99
CA THR A 138 -12.07 -31.22 6.66
C THR A 138 -11.80 -29.81 7.16
N MET A 139 -12.07 -28.79 6.33
CA MET A 139 -11.88 -27.40 6.73
C MET A 139 -12.91 -26.91 7.74
N ASN A 140 -14.17 -27.35 7.64
CA ASN A 140 -15.18 -27.08 8.64
C ASN A 140 -14.77 -27.65 10.02
N ALA A 141 -14.32 -28.90 10.05
CA ALA A 141 -13.81 -29.54 11.26
C ALA A 141 -12.64 -28.77 11.90
N TRP A 142 -11.71 -28.32 11.05
CA TRP A 142 -10.55 -27.57 11.51
C TRP A 142 -10.94 -26.24 12.15
N VAL A 143 -11.76 -25.42 11.47
CA VAL A 143 -12.20 -24.14 12.02
C VAL A 143 -13.05 -24.33 13.26
N GLN A 144 -13.90 -25.37 13.27
CA GLN A 144 -14.70 -25.73 14.43
C GLN A 144 -13.82 -26.05 15.66
N ALA A 145 -12.74 -26.81 15.46
CA ALA A 145 -11.79 -27.13 16.53
C ALA A 145 -11.09 -25.89 17.08
N ILE A 146 -10.73 -24.96 16.23
CA ILE A 146 -10.10 -23.68 16.63
C ILE A 146 -11.06 -22.85 17.51
N ILE A 147 -12.33 -22.79 17.15
CA ILE A 147 -13.37 -22.11 17.95
C ILE A 147 -13.48 -22.76 19.34
N TRP A 148 -13.47 -24.07 19.42
CA TRP A 148 -13.53 -24.77 20.71
C TRP A 148 -12.26 -24.55 21.54
N ARG A 149 -11.06 -24.56 20.93
CA ARG A 149 -9.82 -24.18 21.62
C ARG A 149 -9.85 -22.75 22.14
N TYR A 150 -10.39 -21.82 21.36
CA TYR A 150 -10.60 -20.45 21.80
C TYR A 150 -11.48 -20.40 23.04
N LYS A 151 -12.64 -21.05 23.03
CA LYS A 151 -13.57 -21.11 24.17
C LYS A 151 -12.98 -21.80 25.39
N ALA A 152 -12.07 -22.75 25.20
CA ALA A 152 -11.35 -23.45 26.25
C ALA A 152 -10.11 -22.69 26.78
N GLY A 153 -9.76 -21.54 26.16
CA GLY A 153 -8.56 -20.77 26.52
C GLY A 153 -7.24 -21.42 26.07
N LEU A 154 -7.28 -22.23 25.01
CA LEU A 154 -6.15 -23.03 24.51
C LEU A 154 -5.52 -22.46 23.23
N LEU A 155 -5.61 -21.15 22.97
CA LEU A 155 -5.00 -20.45 21.81
C LEU A 155 -3.82 -19.54 22.21
N ALA A 156 -3.03 -19.89 23.22
CA ALA A 156 -1.89 -19.09 23.64
C ALA A 156 -0.79 -18.99 22.55
N ASP A 157 -0.61 -20.05 21.76
CA ASP A 157 0.21 -20.07 20.53
C ASP A 157 -0.71 -20.47 19.37
N PRO A 158 -1.29 -19.49 18.66
CA PRO A 158 -2.30 -19.76 17.63
C PRO A 158 -1.78 -20.62 16.48
N ALA A 159 -0.56 -20.41 16.02
CA ALA A 159 -0.01 -21.16 14.87
C ALA A 159 0.17 -22.64 15.23
N THR A 160 0.74 -22.94 16.40
CA THR A 160 0.90 -24.30 16.88
C THR A 160 -0.46 -24.93 17.17
N ALA A 161 -1.37 -24.26 17.86
CA ALA A 161 -2.69 -24.79 18.15
C ALA A 161 -3.50 -25.12 16.89
N CYS A 162 -3.47 -24.23 15.88
CA CYS A 162 -4.12 -24.45 14.60
C CYS A 162 -3.47 -25.63 13.84
N ALA A 163 -2.15 -25.75 13.88
CA ALA A 163 -1.43 -26.83 13.22
C ALA A 163 -1.71 -28.20 13.84
N GLU A 164 -1.78 -28.29 15.16
CA GLU A 164 -2.14 -29.53 15.88
C GLU A 164 -3.53 -30.02 15.52
N GLU A 165 -4.52 -29.11 15.45
CA GLU A 165 -5.87 -29.48 15.06
C GLU A 165 -5.95 -29.83 13.57
N LEU A 166 -5.22 -29.13 12.69
CA LEU A 166 -5.18 -29.45 11.26
C LEU A 166 -4.58 -30.86 11.03
N LEU A 167 -3.47 -31.18 11.69
CA LEU A 167 -2.85 -32.51 11.67
C LEU A 167 -3.86 -33.58 12.12
N CYS A 168 -4.54 -33.32 13.22
CA CYS A 168 -5.50 -34.28 13.80
C CYS A 168 -6.69 -34.51 12.86
N VAL A 169 -7.27 -33.45 12.32
CA VAL A 169 -8.39 -33.49 11.38
C VAL A 169 -7.97 -34.24 10.10
N TYR A 170 -6.79 -33.96 9.55
CA TYR A 170 -6.28 -34.65 8.37
C TYR A 170 -6.11 -36.16 8.61
N ASN A 171 -5.48 -36.54 9.73
CA ASN A 171 -5.28 -37.95 10.02
C ASN A 171 -6.60 -38.73 10.17
N ASN A 172 -7.62 -38.09 10.72
CA ASN A 172 -8.92 -38.74 10.95
C ASN A 172 -9.82 -38.72 9.70
N LEU A 173 -9.94 -37.60 9.01
CA LEU A 173 -10.91 -37.45 7.93
C LEU A 173 -10.33 -37.81 6.54
N GLU A 174 -9.04 -37.55 6.31
CA GLU A 174 -8.36 -37.88 5.06
C GLU A 174 -7.61 -39.21 5.16
N HIS A 175 -7.75 -39.95 6.29
CA HIS A 175 -7.14 -41.24 6.52
C HIS A 175 -5.61 -41.27 6.31
N THR A 176 -4.95 -40.22 6.78
CA THR A 176 -3.48 -40.06 6.75
C THR A 176 -2.85 -40.53 8.06
N SER A 177 -1.53 -40.52 8.15
CA SER A 177 -0.77 -40.95 9.32
C SER A 177 0.44 -40.07 9.61
N TYR A 178 0.26 -38.75 9.52
CA TYR A 178 1.29 -37.79 9.91
C TYR A 178 1.54 -37.86 11.43
N SER A 179 2.79 -37.75 11.86
CA SER A 179 3.19 -37.92 13.25
C SER A 179 3.48 -36.59 13.95
N SER A 180 3.74 -35.53 13.21
CA SER A 180 4.16 -34.23 13.71
C SER A 180 3.59 -33.08 12.90
N ILE A 181 3.38 -31.94 13.54
CA ILE A 181 3.02 -30.70 12.85
C ILE A 181 4.14 -30.16 11.95
N ASP A 182 5.33 -30.70 12.08
CA ASP A 182 6.48 -30.39 11.21
C ASP A 182 6.59 -31.36 10.01
N ASP A 183 5.72 -32.38 9.91
CA ASP A 183 5.60 -33.22 8.74
C ASP A 183 5.06 -32.43 7.55
N LEU A 184 5.50 -32.79 6.34
CA LEU A 184 5.17 -32.03 5.12
C LEU A 184 3.89 -32.56 4.46
N LEU A 185 2.91 -31.66 4.33
CA LEU A 185 1.72 -31.82 3.50
C LEU A 185 1.90 -31.00 2.22
N ASP A 186 2.05 -31.66 1.07
CA ASP A 186 2.30 -31.00 -0.22
C ASP A 186 3.49 -30.03 -0.23
N GLY A 187 4.58 -30.40 0.46
CA GLY A 187 5.83 -29.65 0.48
C GLY A 187 5.91 -28.51 1.51
N MET A 188 4.89 -28.36 2.37
CA MET A 188 4.87 -27.41 3.47
C MET A 188 4.44 -28.09 4.75
N SER A 189 5.07 -27.77 5.90
CA SER A 189 4.64 -28.34 7.18
C SER A 189 3.27 -27.83 7.58
N PHE A 190 2.56 -28.59 8.45
CA PHE A 190 1.30 -28.12 9.03
C PHE A 190 1.48 -26.82 9.80
N ARG A 191 2.60 -26.67 10.50
CA ARG A 191 2.97 -25.43 11.23
C ARG A 191 3.14 -24.26 10.30
N ASP A 192 3.95 -24.38 9.24
CA ASP A 192 4.22 -23.28 8.31
C ASP A 192 2.98 -22.91 7.53
N ARG A 193 2.14 -23.88 7.18
CA ARG A 193 0.86 -23.66 6.50
C ARG A 193 -0.09 -22.83 7.34
N THR A 194 -0.26 -23.17 8.62
CA THR A 194 -1.14 -22.41 9.51
C THR A 194 -0.57 -21.04 9.82
N GLN A 195 0.73 -20.91 10.03
CA GLN A 195 1.38 -19.62 10.19
C GLN A 195 1.17 -18.72 8.97
N TYR A 196 1.34 -19.26 7.77
CA TYR A 196 1.11 -18.54 6.51
C TYR A 196 -0.33 -18.03 6.38
N ILE A 197 -1.34 -18.88 6.68
CA ILE A 197 -2.75 -18.48 6.65
C ILE A 197 -3.03 -17.35 7.64
N LEU A 198 -2.49 -17.45 8.86
CA LEU A 198 -2.66 -16.41 9.89
C LEU A 198 -1.96 -15.09 9.51
N ASP A 199 -0.78 -15.16 8.89
CA ASP A 199 -0.05 -13.98 8.46
C ASP A 199 -0.72 -13.28 7.27
N LEU A 200 -1.27 -14.03 6.32
CA LEU A 200 -2.12 -13.48 5.27
C LEU A 200 -3.39 -12.82 5.85
N GLY A 201 -3.98 -13.42 6.88
CA GLY A 201 -5.12 -12.83 7.58
C GLY A 201 -4.80 -11.49 8.25
N LYS A 202 -3.64 -11.38 8.92
CA LYS A 202 -3.16 -10.10 9.50
C LYS A 202 -3.00 -9.02 8.43
N GLN A 203 -2.63 -9.39 7.21
CA GLN A 203 -2.57 -8.50 6.07
C GLN A 203 -3.95 -8.24 5.45
N GLY A 204 -5.01 -8.89 5.96
CA GLY A 204 -6.39 -8.80 5.50
C GLY A 204 -6.64 -9.44 4.12
N VAL A 205 -5.79 -10.35 3.67
CA VAL A 205 -5.94 -11.07 2.39
C VAL A 205 -7.26 -11.82 2.30
N TRP A 206 -7.75 -12.35 3.43
CA TRP A 206 -9.03 -13.07 3.49
C TRP A 206 -10.26 -12.16 3.61
N GLY A 207 -10.09 -10.82 3.69
CA GLY A 207 -11.13 -9.87 4.02
C GLY A 207 -11.29 -9.69 5.53
N GLU A 208 -12.27 -8.89 5.94
CA GLU A 208 -12.62 -8.70 7.34
C GLU A 208 -13.81 -9.58 7.72
N CYS A 209 -13.69 -10.36 8.77
CA CYS A 209 -14.77 -11.17 9.28
C CYS A 209 -15.22 -10.65 10.64
N THR A 210 -16.42 -10.06 10.67
CA THR A 210 -17.07 -9.70 11.92
C THR A 210 -17.74 -10.93 12.50
N VAL A 211 -17.29 -11.41 13.66
CA VAL A 211 -17.77 -12.65 14.29
C VAL A 211 -18.62 -12.34 15.50
N TYR A 212 -19.75 -13.02 15.62
CA TYR A 212 -20.64 -12.94 16.78
C TYR A 212 -20.97 -14.33 17.33
N GLU A 213 -21.04 -14.42 18.66
CA GLU A 213 -21.58 -15.57 19.37
C GLU A 213 -23.02 -15.31 19.74
N TYR A 214 -23.92 -16.19 19.32
CA TYR A 214 -25.36 -16.14 19.61
C TYR A 214 -25.73 -17.21 20.60
N GLN A 215 -26.50 -16.85 21.62
CA GLN A 215 -27.03 -17.78 22.62
C GLN A 215 -28.35 -18.37 22.13
N TYR A 216 -28.61 -19.64 22.45
CA TYR A 216 -29.90 -20.26 22.13
C TYR A 216 -31.04 -19.55 22.86
N THR A 217 -32.09 -19.18 22.14
CA THR A 217 -33.28 -18.50 22.66
C THR A 217 -34.56 -19.26 22.36
N GLY A 218 -34.46 -20.41 21.71
CA GLY A 218 -35.59 -21.28 21.38
C GLY A 218 -36.09 -22.07 22.59
N SER A 219 -37.15 -22.83 22.37
CA SER A 219 -37.76 -23.73 23.38
C SER A 219 -37.05 -25.08 23.42
N SER A 220 -37.22 -25.81 24.55
CA SER A 220 -36.80 -27.22 24.61
C SER A 220 -37.55 -28.04 23.54
N THR A 221 -36.80 -28.92 22.89
CA THR A 221 -37.38 -29.88 21.91
C THR A 221 -37.49 -31.28 22.52
N SER A 222 -38.03 -32.24 21.77
CA SER A 222 -38.11 -33.63 22.22
C SER A 222 -36.77 -34.28 22.53
N SER A 223 -35.69 -33.77 21.93
CA SER A 223 -34.34 -34.33 22.04
C SER A 223 -33.35 -33.46 22.83
N HIS A 224 -33.65 -32.14 23.00
CA HIS A 224 -32.75 -31.19 23.61
C HIS A 224 -33.47 -30.28 24.63
N GLN A 225 -32.93 -30.18 25.81
CA GLN A 225 -33.34 -29.14 26.76
C GLN A 225 -32.71 -27.80 26.37
N ALA A 226 -33.48 -26.71 26.43
CA ALA A 226 -32.99 -25.38 26.00
C ALA A 226 -31.66 -24.98 26.68
N LYS A 227 -31.46 -25.33 27.93
CA LYS A 227 -30.23 -25.05 28.70
C LYS A 227 -28.99 -25.82 28.21
N ASP A 228 -29.20 -26.93 27.52
CA ASP A 228 -28.14 -27.84 27.03
C ASP A 228 -27.82 -27.64 25.56
N VAL A 229 -28.54 -26.71 24.88
CA VAL A 229 -28.24 -26.33 23.48
C VAL A 229 -27.09 -25.32 23.50
N GLN A 230 -26.11 -25.56 22.62
CA GLN A 230 -24.93 -24.74 22.55
C GLN A 230 -25.16 -23.39 21.87
N ALA A 231 -24.29 -22.44 22.17
CA ALA A 231 -24.15 -21.19 21.45
C ALA A 231 -23.58 -21.42 20.04
N ILE A 232 -23.84 -20.50 19.12
CA ILE A 232 -23.37 -20.53 17.74
C ILE A 232 -22.47 -19.34 17.48
N MET A 233 -21.30 -19.57 16.89
CA MET A 233 -20.49 -18.52 16.28
C MET A 233 -20.81 -18.45 14.79
N ILE A 234 -21.05 -17.25 14.33
CA ILE A 234 -21.31 -16.95 12.92
C ILE A 234 -20.58 -15.66 12.55
N GLY A 235 -20.10 -15.58 11.32
CA GLY A 235 -19.38 -14.42 10.83
C GLY A 235 -20.04 -13.81 9.60
N ASN A 236 -19.77 -12.54 9.40
CA ASN A 236 -20.04 -11.85 8.15
C ASN A 236 -18.69 -11.47 7.54
N LEU A 237 -18.39 -12.05 6.37
CA LEU A 237 -17.19 -11.74 5.61
C LEU A 237 -17.43 -10.51 4.75
N ASP A 238 -16.61 -9.50 4.95
CA ASP A 238 -16.51 -8.32 4.08
C ASP A 238 -15.17 -8.36 3.34
N VAL A 239 -15.23 -8.47 2.02
CA VAL A 239 -14.07 -8.43 1.13
C VAL A 239 -13.90 -7.06 0.48
N THR A 240 -14.83 -6.13 0.72
CA THR A 240 -14.73 -4.75 0.23
C THR A 240 -13.75 -4.00 1.10
N ARG A 241 -12.57 -3.71 0.55
CA ARG A 241 -11.57 -2.90 1.24
C ARG A 241 -11.76 -1.43 0.91
N GLU A 242 -11.49 -0.60 1.89
CA GLU A 242 -11.32 0.82 1.60
C GLU A 242 -10.20 1.00 0.58
N LYS A 243 -10.52 1.71 -0.50
CA LYS A 243 -9.58 2.02 -1.57
C LYS A 243 -9.14 3.47 -1.45
N TYR A 244 -7.91 3.73 -1.87
CA TYR A 244 -7.24 5.02 -1.75
C TYR A 244 -6.73 5.50 -3.09
N ASP A 245 -6.60 6.81 -3.23
CA ASP A 245 -6.05 7.42 -4.42
C ASP A 245 -4.67 8.03 -4.10
N LEU A 246 -3.70 7.80 -4.97
CA LEU A 246 -2.35 8.35 -4.88
C LEU A 246 -2.06 9.20 -6.12
N THR A 247 -1.85 10.49 -5.93
CA THR A 247 -1.44 11.39 -7.00
C THR A 247 0.06 11.63 -6.92
N VAL A 248 0.78 11.31 -7.97
CA VAL A 248 2.16 11.72 -8.19
C VAL A 248 2.12 13.04 -8.95
N LYS A 249 2.78 14.07 -8.41
CA LYS A 249 2.86 15.40 -9.00
C LYS A 249 4.33 15.74 -9.26
N LYS A 250 4.65 16.10 -10.51
CA LYS A 250 5.97 16.56 -10.92
C LYS A 250 5.94 18.05 -11.23
N VAL A 251 6.84 18.82 -10.66
CA VAL A 251 6.91 20.28 -10.84
C VAL A 251 8.35 20.76 -11.08
N ASP A 252 8.47 21.91 -11.67
CA ASP A 252 9.73 22.64 -11.87
C ASP A 252 10.26 23.14 -10.51
N ALA A 253 11.51 22.82 -10.19
CA ALA A 253 12.14 23.21 -8.93
C ALA A 253 12.24 24.72 -8.78
N THR A 254 12.35 25.46 -9.88
CA THR A 254 12.42 26.93 -9.89
C THR A 254 11.05 27.60 -9.92
N ASN A 255 9.99 26.86 -10.34
CA ASN A 255 8.62 27.33 -10.38
C ASN A 255 7.63 26.22 -9.96
N PRO A 256 7.32 26.04 -8.67
CA PRO A 256 6.47 24.98 -8.18
C PRO A 256 5.01 24.98 -8.70
N ASN A 257 4.59 26.05 -9.36
CA ASN A 257 3.28 26.14 -10.02
C ASN A 257 3.29 25.55 -11.44
N LYS A 258 4.47 25.29 -12.00
CA LYS A 258 4.62 24.67 -13.31
C LYS A 258 4.67 23.17 -13.19
N GLY A 259 3.60 22.47 -13.59
CA GLY A 259 3.58 21.03 -13.71
C GLY A 259 4.45 20.56 -14.89
N LEU A 260 5.13 19.43 -14.74
CA LEU A 260 6.03 18.86 -15.73
C LEU A 260 5.46 17.57 -16.31
N PRO A 261 5.01 17.57 -17.58
CA PRO A 261 4.55 16.36 -18.26
C PRO A 261 5.71 15.47 -18.69
N GLY A 262 5.46 14.17 -18.78
CA GLY A 262 6.38 13.21 -19.38
C GLY A 262 7.39 12.59 -18.41
N ALA A 263 7.41 12.96 -17.14
CA ALA A 263 8.21 12.28 -16.13
C ALA A 263 7.72 10.84 -15.92
N ARG A 264 8.63 9.86 -15.88
CA ARG A 264 8.31 8.44 -15.70
C ARG A 264 8.66 8.00 -14.27
N PHE A 265 7.72 7.31 -13.65
CA PHE A 265 7.89 6.79 -12.30
C PHE A 265 7.55 5.31 -12.22
N MET A 266 8.23 4.58 -11.34
CA MET A 266 7.82 3.27 -10.86
C MET A 266 7.18 3.40 -9.49
N VAL A 267 5.97 2.87 -9.35
CA VAL A 267 5.22 2.81 -8.08
C VAL A 267 5.08 1.37 -7.67
N ARG A 268 5.50 1.04 -6.43
CA ARG A 268 5.45 -0.31 -5.87
C ARG A 268 4.88 -0.28 -4.47
N SER A 269 4.03 -1.26 -4.15
CA SER A 269 3.64 -1.50 -2.75
C SER A 269 4.73 -2.26 -2.01
N GLU A 270 4.92 -1.97 -0.73
CA GLU A 270 5.92 -2.63 0.12
C GLU A 270 5.67 -4.14 0.26
N ASN A 271 4.40 -4.56 0.24
CA ASN A 271 4.00 -5.97 0.28
C ASN A 271 4.17 -6.70 -1.06
N GLY A 272 4.63 -6.02 -2.12
CA GLY A 272 4.91 -6.61 -3.43
C GLY A 272 3.67 -6.97 -4.26
N THR A 273 2.46 -6.61 -3.83
CA THR A 273 1.22 -6.94 -4.53
C THR A 273 0.86 -5.95 -5.64
N TYR A 274 1.53 -4.81 -5.69
CA TYR A 274 1.30 -3.76 -6.67
C TYR A 274 2.61 -3.23 -7.25
N GLU A 275 2.68 -3.17 -8.57
CA GLU A 275 3.78 -2.55 -9.32
C GLU A 275 3.20 -1.95 -10.60
N GLN A 276 3.45 -0.66 -10.82
CA GLN A 276 3.02 0.02 -12.04
C GLN A 276 3.99 1.14 -12.41
N GLU A 277 4.34 1.20 -13.69
CA GLU A 277 4.98 2.36 -14.29
C GLU A 277 3.93 3.39 -14.70
N ILE A 278 4.19 4.66 -14.40
CA ILE A 278 3.31 5.78 -14.72
C ILE A 278 4.08 6.90 -15.42
N VAL A 279 3.36 7.72 -16.18
CA VAL A 279 3.91 8.91 -16.85
C VAL A 279 3.03 10.11 -16.54
N THR A 280 3.62 11.22 -16.10
CA THR A 280 2.86 12.45 -15.76
C THR A 280 2.20 13.06 -16.99
N GLY A 281 0.94 13.46 -16.83
CA GLY A 281 0.13 14.11 -17.86
C GLY A 281 0.49 15.58 -18.09
N SER A 282 -0.30 16.26 -18.94
CA SER A 282 -0.07 17.65 -19.35
C SER A 282 -0.02 18.66 -18.20
N ASP A 283 -0.61 18.36 -17.07
CA ASP A 283 -0.61 19.16 -15.84
C ASP A 283 0.51 18.79 -14.85
N GLY A 284 1.38 17.85 -15.25
CA GLY A 284 2.44 17.32 -14.40
C GLY A 284 1.95 16.32 -13.36
N THR A 285 0.75 15.78 -13.48
CA THR A 285 0.21 14.81 -12.51
C THR A 285 -0.12 13.46 -13.13
N TYR A 286 -0.13 12.44 -12.26
CA TYR A 286 -0.75 11.13 -12.54
C TYR A 286 -1.44 10.63 -11.26
N THR A 287 -2.72 10.24 -11.38
CA THR A 287 -3.47 9.71 -10.23
C THR A 287 -3.74 8.22 -10.39
N LEU A 288 -3.19 7.44 -9.48
CA LEU A 288 -3.50 6.04 -9.26
C LEU A 288 -4.75 5.95 -8.40
N LYS A 289 -5.75 5.22 -8.87
CA LYS A 289 -7.03 5.07 -8.16
C LYS A 289 -7.23 3.67 -7.64
N GLY A 290 -7.95 3.57 -6.54
CA GLY A 290 -8.39 2.29 -6.02
C GLY A 290 -7.27 1.42 -5.45
N LEU A 291 -6.23 2.02 -4.89
CA LEU A 291 -5.12 1.31 -4.25
C LEU A 291 -5.52 0.75 -2.89
N ASP A 292 -4.95 -0.38 -2.53
CA ASP A 292 -5.09 -0.96 -1.19
C ASP A 292 -4.29 -0.18 -0.13
N ALA A 293 -4.66 -0.37 1.14
CA ALA A 293 -3.87 0.12 2.26
C ALA A 293 -2.48 -0.55 2.26
N SER A 294 -1.42 0.24 2.08
CA SER A 294 -0.02 -0.20 2.08
C SER A 294 0.91 1.01 2.14
N THR A 295 2.20 0.77 2.38
CA THR A 295 3.24 1.74 2.06
C THR A 295 3.64 1.57 0.60
N TYR A 296 3.68 2.66 -0.15
CA TYR A 296 4.08 2.68 -1.54
C TYR A 296 5.43 3.39 -1.69
N SER A 297 6.34 2.80 -2.44
CA SER A 297 7.58 3.43 -2.89
C SER A 297 7.38 3.99 -4.29
N ILE A 298 7.84 5.22 -4.51
CA ILE A 298 7.74 5.94 -5.78
C ILE A 298 9.14 6.34 -6.17
N VAL A 299 9.61 5.85 -7.31
CA VAL A 299 10.96 6.13 -7.84
C VAL A 299 10.83 6.78 -9.20
N GLU A 300 11.48 7.92 -9.40
CA GLU A 300 11.59 8.50 -10.72
C GLU A 300 12.58 7.72 -11.57
N LEU A 301 12.16 7.31 -12.76
CA LEU A 301 12.95 6.54 -13.71
C LEU A 301 13.56 7.43 -14.80
N GLU A 302 12.82 8.51 -15.17
CA GLU A 302 13.21 9.40 -16.28
C GLU A 302 12.62 10.78 -16.04
N ALA A 303 13.46 11.80 -16.13
CA ALA A 303 13.03 13.20 -16.06
C ALA A 303 12.24 13.62 -17.32
N PRO A 304 11.39 14.65 -17.23
CA PRO A 304 10.82 15.29 -18.42
C PRO A 304 11.90 15.87 -19.35
N GLU A 305 11.58 16.01 -20.62
CA GLU A 305 12.51 16.61 -21.59
C GLU A 305 12.98 18.01 -21.14
N GLY A 306 14.31 18.20 -21.12
CA GLY A 306 15.00 19.42 -20.70
C GLY A 306 15.05 19.61 -19.19
N TYR A 307 14.95 18.52 -18.42
CA TYR A 307 15.09 18.49 -16.98
C TYR A 307 16.02 17.35 -16.55
N GLN A 308 16.64 17.49 -15.38
CA GLN A 308 17.45 16.45 -14.73
C GLN A 308 16.75 15.99 -13.45
N ILE A 309 16.87 14.70 -13.14
CA ILE A 309 16.33 14.13 -11.90
C ILE A 309 17.10 14.72 -10.71
N ASP A 310 16.41 15.46 -9.83
CA ASP A 310 17.00 16.03 -8.62
C ASP A 310 17.22 14.98 -7.53
N ASN A 311 16.29 13.99 -7.45
CA ASN A 311 16.36 12.92 -6.46
C ASN A 311 15.97 11.58 -7.09
N ALA A 312 16.97 10.76 -7.36
CA ALA A 312 16.81 9.40 -7.90
C ALA A 312 16.40 8.36 -6.83
N GLY A 313 16.36 8.74 -5.55
CA GLY A 313 15.95 7.85 -4.46
C GLY A 313 14.43 7.68 -4.34
N PRO A 314 13.96 6.57 -3.73
CA PRO A 314 12.55 6.36 -3.52
C PRO A 314 11.97 7.35 -2.50
N GLN A 315 10.77 7.86 -2.78
CA GLN A 315 9.89 8.46 -1.78
C GLN A 315 8.87 7.44 -1.32
N TYR A 316 8.58 7.40 -0.02
CA TYR A 316 7.63 6.47 0.57
C TYR A 316 6.38 7.20 1.05
N VAL A 317 5.22 6.62 0.79
CA VAL A 317 3.94 7.13 1.24
C VAL A 317 3.07 5.99 1.77
N ALA A 318 2.53 6.17 2.97
CA ALA A 318 1.55 5.24 3.52
C ALA A 318 0.14 5.61 3.05
N LEU A 319 -0.65 4.61 2.66
CA LEU A 319 -2.08 4.72 2.41
C LEU A 319 -2.82 3.80 3.41
N PRO A 320 -3.77 4.33 4.22
CA PRO A 320 -4.11 5.76 4.33
C PRO A 320 -3.00 6.59 4.96
N ASN A 321 -3.01 7.89 4.66
CA ASN A 321 -2.19 8.87 5.38
C ASN A 321 -3.11 9.61 6.38
N GLY A 322 -3.11 9.18 7.62
CA GLY A 322 -4.10 9.57 8.60
C GLY A 322 -5.51 9.13 8.18
N SER A 323 -6.47 10.05 8.16
CA SER A 323 -7.85 9.80 7.69
C SER A 323 -8.08 10.11 6.20
N SER A 324 -7.04 10.49 5.46
CA SER A 324 -7.18 10.90 4.06
C SER A 324 -7.26 9.69 3.13
N ARG A 325 -8.29 9.66 2.28
CA ARG A 325 -8.46 8.66 1.22
C ARG A 325 -7.71 9.01 -0.07
N ALA A 326 -7.21 10.24 -0.20
CA ALA A 326 -6.42 10.70 -1.34
C ALA A 326 -5.16 11.40 -0.84
N VAL A 327 -4.01 11.03 -1.38
CA VAL A 327 -2.70 11.57 -1.01
C VAL A 327 -1.99 12.06 -2.26
N THR A 328 -1.28 13.19 -2.16
CA THR A 328 -0.43 13.71 -3.24
C THR A 328 1.02 13.71 -2.77
N VAL A 329 1.90 13.14 -3.60
CA VAL A 329 3.35 13.20 -3.42
C VAL A 329 3.93 14.04 -4.53
N THR A 330 4.77 15.03 -4.17
CA THR A 330 5.35 15.98 -5.12
C THR A 330 6.83 15.73 -5.31
N PHE A 331 7.26 15.65 -6.56
CA PHE A 331 8.65 15.57 -7.01
C PHE A 331 9.01 16.86 -7.75
N THR A 332 10.25 17.29 -7.60
CA THR A 332 10.80 18.45 -8.31
C THR A 332 11.92 18.02 -9.24
N ASP A 333 12.08 18.70 -10.37
CA ASP A 333 13.28 18.64 -11.20
C ASP A 333 13.78 20.01 -11.55
N THR A 334 15.10 20.12 -11.71
CA THR A 334 15.78 21.32 -12.15
C THR A 334 15.93 21.30 -13.67
N PRO A 335 15.61 22.43 -14.37
CA PRO A 335 15.86 22.50 -15.80
C PRO A 335 17.32 22.26 -16.16
N GLU A 336 17.57 21.50 -17.23
CA GLU A 336 18.91 21.37 -17.81
C GLU A 336 19.37 22.71 -18.41
N VAL A 337 20.60 23.09 -18.11
CA VAL A 337 21.25 24.25 -18.71
C VAL A 337 22.00 23.77 -19.97
N THR A 338 21.49 24.14 -21.13
CA THR A 338 22.06 23.73 -22.43
C THR A 338 22.69 24.88 -23.23
N SER A 339 22.58 26.11 -22.71
CA SER A 339 23.03 27.31 -23.37
C SER A 339 24.13 28.04 -22.60
N GLU A 340 24.86 28.90 -23.27
CA GLU A 340 25.88 29.76 -22.70
C GLU A 340 25.47 31.23 -22.83
N GLY A 341 25.86 32.04 -21.85
CA GLY A 341 25.67 33.48 -21.91
C GLY A 341 26.95 34.20 -22.38
N THR A 342 26.78 35.25 -23.13
CA THR A 342 27.87 36.13 -23.56
C THR A 342 27.55 37.58 -23.22
N ILE A 343 28.37 38.21 -22.39
CA ILE A 343 28.29 39.66 -22.13
C ILE A 343 29.56 40.30 -22.64
N ARG A 344 29.42 41.27 -23.52
CA ARG A 344 30.54 41.96 -24.15
C ARG A 344 30.47 43.45 -23.94
N LYS A 345 31.55 44.05 -23.46
CA LYS A 345 31.78 45.47 -23.35
C LYS A 345 32.42 46.00 -24.60
N VAL A 346 31.85 47.03 -25.24
CA VAL A 346 32.38 47.65 -26.44
C VAL A 346 32.48 49.15 -26.31
N ASP A 347 33.29 49.74 -27.18
CA ASP A 347 33.37 51.19 -27.40
C ASP A 347 32.03 51.71 -27.99
N ALA A 348 31.54 52.87 -27.54
CA ALA A 348 30.26 53.43 -28.02
C ALA A 348 30.38 53.93 -29.47
N ASP A 349 31.53 54.46 -29.84
CA ASP A 349 31.79 55.03 -31.14
C ASP A 349 32.23 53.96 -32.15
N ASP A 350 32.85 52.88 -31.68
CA ASP A 350 33.29 51.73 -32.48
C ASP A 350 32.84 50.39 -31.82
N PRO A 351 31.64 49.90 -32.12
CA PRO A 351 31.13 48.65 -31.58
C PRO A 351 31.94 47.39 -31.93
N THR A 352 32.89 47.50 -32.86
CA THR A 352 33.77 46.37 -33.18
C THR A 352 34.92 46.24 -32.18
N LYS A 353 35.22 47.33 -31.46
CA LYS A 353 36.32 47.40 -30.50
C LYS A 353 35.81 46.93 -29.10
N GLY A 354 36.23 45.74 -28.70
CA GLY A 354 35.96 45.22 -27.36
C GLY A 354 36.88 45.90 -26.30
N LEU A 355 36.35 46.17 -25.12
CA LEU A 355 37.00 46.87 -24.04
C LEU A 355 37.31 45.93 -22.88
N ALA A 356 38.59 45.64 -22.66
CA ALA A 356 39.07 44.85 -21.51
C ALA A 356 39.19 45.69 -20.26
N GLY A 357 38.98 45.05 -19.10
CA GLY A 357 39.18 45.67 -17.76
C GLY A 357 37.90 46.37 -17.23
N ALA A 358 36.78 46.32 -17.88
CA ALA A 358 35.52 46.72 -17.26
C ALA A 358 35.09 45.69 -16.20
N VAL A 359 34.60 46.19 -15.07
CA VAL A 359 34.02 45.32 -14.01
C VAL A 359 32.53 45.45 -14.06
N ILE A 360 31.86 44.30 -14.26
CA ILE A 360 30.39 44.21 -14.34
C ILE A 360 29.90 43.32 -13.21
N ARG A 361 28.94 43.85 -12.44
CA ARG A 361 28.20 43.07 -11.43
C ARG A 361 26.90 42.54 -12.04
N ILE A 362 26.65 41.27 -11.84
CA ILE A 362 25.41 40.59 -12.23
C ILE A 362 24.65 40.28 -10.94
N ASP A 363 23.45 40.79 -10.82
CA ASP A 363 22.55 40.59 -9.70
C ASP A 363 21.26 39.93 -10.19
N GLY A 364 20.82 38.87 -9.49
CA GLY A 364 19.48 38.31 -9.69
C GLY A 364 18.38 39.25 -9.20
N VAL A 365 17.30 39.36 -9.95
CA VAL A 365 16.12 40.17 -9.57
C VAL A 365 15.22 39.34 -8.67
N ASP A 366 14.99 38.06 -9.01
CA ASP A 366 14.07 37.13 -8.35
C ASP A 366 14.78 36.06 -7.54
N ASN A 367 16.09 36.09 -7.44
CA ASN A 367 16.92 35.09 -6.75
C ASN A 367 18.10 35.78 -6.01
N SER A 368 18.82 35.02 -5.20
CA SER A 368 19.94 35.55 -4.37
C SER A 368 21.29 35.57 -5.10
N PHE A 369 21.34 35.31 -6.40
CA PHE A 369 22.60 35.31 -7.14
C PHE A 369 23.19 36.72 -7.22
N THR A 370 24.47 36.87 -6.90
CA THR A 370 25.26 38.06 -7.16
C THR A 370 26.69 37.65 -7.48
N GLY A 371 27.26 38.24 -8.51
CA GLY A 371 28.63 38.01 -8.93
C GLY A 371 29.25 39.24 -9.58
N THR A 372 30.58 39.35 -9.51
CA THR A 372 31.35 40.45 -10.11
C THR A 372 32.42 39.90 -11.01
N TYR A 373 32.41 40.30 -12.27
CA TYR A 373 33.25 39.74 -13.32
C TYR A 373 33.95 40.84 -14.09
N THR A 374 35.13 40.52 -14.64
CA THR A 374 35.94 41.50 -15.36
C THR A 374 36.05 41.12 -16.84
N THR A 375 35.89 42.10 -17.74
CA THR A 375 36.04 41.85 -19.18
C THR A 375 37.51 41.59 -19.56
N GLY A 376 37.72 40.48 -20.31
CA GLY A 376 38.99 40.10 -20.89
C GLY A 376 39.23 40.65 -22.29
N ILE A 377 40.14 40.02 -23.01
CA ILE A 377 40.50 40.35 -24.41
C ILE A 377 39.23 40.29 -25.26
N GLY A 378 39.05 41.29 -26.15
CA GLY A 378 37.86 41.40 -26.99
C GLY A 378 36.61 41.95 -26.28
N GLY A 379 36.76 42.30 -24.97
CA GLY A 379 35.68 42.91 -24.17
C GLY A 379 34.67 41.90 -23.58
N TYR A 380 34.92 40.58 -23.67
CA TYR A 380 34.04 39.55 -23.17
C TYR A 380 34.23 39.37 -21.65
N LEU A 381 33.13 39.17 -20.92
CA LEU A 381 33.17 38.67 -19.56
C LEU A 381 33.65 37.22 -19.55
N THR A 382 34.57 36.93 -18.64
CA THR A 382 35.06 35.57 -18.39
C THR A 382 34.56 35.11 -17.02
N ASP A 383 34.53 33.80 -16.83
CA ASP A 383 34.26 33.14 -15.56
C ASP A 383 32.84 33.36 -14.98
N VAL A 384 31.90 33.76 -15.81
CA VAL A 384 30.47 33.76 -15.42
C VAL A 384 30.00 32.31 -15.38
N PRO A 385 29.46 31.82 -14.24
CA PRO A 385 29.11 30.40 -14.08
C PRO A 385 27.73 30.09 -14.69
N TRP A 386 27.61 30.20 -16.00
CA TRP A 386 26.35 30.04 -16.73
C TRP A 386 25.70 28.68 -16.49
N ASP A 387 26.48 27.65 -16.28
CA ASP A 387 26.06 26.27 -16.05
C ASP A 387 25.40 26.04 -14.70
N THR A 388 25.71 26.89 -13.70
CA THR A 388 25.18 26.79 -12.33
C THR A 388 24.38 28.02 -11.93
N MET A 389 24.27 29.02 -12.81
CA MET A 389 23.53 30.25 -12.58
C MET A 389 22.02 29.97 -12.58
N PRO A 390 21.28 30.31 -11.52
CA PRO A 390 19.83 30.08 -11.45
C PRO A 390 19.09 30.70 -12.65
N ILE A 391 18.08 29.98 -13.12
CA ILE A 391 17.16 30.55 -14.15
C ILE A 391 16.38 31.69 -13.53
N GLY A 392 16.27 32.83 -14.24
CA GLY A 392 15.57 34.01 -13.74
C GLY A 392 15.91 35.31 -14.46
N SER A 393 15.41 36.40 -13.92
CA SER A 393 15.69 37.77 -14.39
C SER A 393 16.94 38.31 -13.70
N TYR A 394 17.76 39.04 -14.44
CA TYR A 394 19.06 39.57 -13.99
C TYR A 394 19.28 40.99 -14.44
N THR A 395 20.10 41.68 -13.68
CA THR A 395 20.63 42.99 -14.01
C THR A 395 22.14 42.96 -14.09
N ALA A 396 22.73 43.29 -15.23
CA ALA A 396 24.15 43.50 -15.42
C ALA A 396 24.46 44.99 -15.24
N THR A 397 25.30 45.34 -14.25
CA THR A 397 25.65 46.74 -13.91
C THR A 397 27.16 46.91 -14.04
N GLU A 398 27.60 47.90 -14.86
CA GLU A 398 29.02 48.27 -14.89
C GLU A 398 29.36 49.04 -13.61
N VAL A 399 30.29 48.51 -12.82
CA VAL A 399 30.73 49.10 -11.54
C VAL A 399 32.08 49.77 -11.63
N THR A 400 32.93 49.35 -12.60
CA THR A 400 34.20 50.01 -12.87
C THR A 400 34.42 50.04 -14.38
N PRO A 401 34.72 51.24 -14.95
CA PRO A 401 34.95 51.35 -16.40
C PRO A 401 36.35 50.86 -16.76
N PRO A 402 36.59 50.50 -18.05
CA PRO A 402 37.91 50.21 -18.57
C PRO A 402 38.83 51.42 -18.48
N SER A 403 40.13 51.16 -18.52
CA SER A 403 41.14 52.24 -18.54
C SER A 403 40.90 53.16 -19.71
N GLY A 404 40.88 54.50 -19.44
CA GLY A 404 40.63 55.54 -20.41
C GLY A 404 39.14 55.82 -20.72
N TYR A 405 38.22 55.20 -19.94
CA TYR A 405 36.78 55.40 -20.04
C TYR A 405 36.21 55.84 -18.70
N SER A 406 35.00 56.44 -18.69
CA SER A 406 34.30 56.79 -17.47
C SER A 406 32.88 56.17 -17.45
N LEU A 407 32.37 55.93 -16.24
CA LEU A 407 30.98 55.51 -16.07
C LEU A 407 30.02 56.58 -16.59
N SER A 408 28.89 56.19 -17.16
CA SER A 408 27.83 57.14 -17.47
C SER A 408 27.33 57.83 -16.18
N PRO A 409 27.12 59.12 -16.20
CA PRO A 409 26.47 59.82 -15.07
C PRO A 409 24.98 59.45 -14.92
N ASP A 410 24.40 58.84 -15.94
CA ASP A 410 23.04 58.36 -15.95
C ASP A 410 23.01 56.92 -15.40
N PRO A 411 22.40 56.64 -14.23
CA PRO A 411 22.40 55.32 -13.61
C PRO A 411 21.66 54.27 -14.45
N ASP A 412 20.71 54.67 -15.29
CA ASP A 412 19.98 53.72 -16.13
C ASP A 412 20.79 53.26 -17.34
N LYS A 413 21.82 54.03 -17.72
CA LYS A 413 22.72 53.68 -18.81
C LYS A 413 23.86 52.75 -18.41
N VAL A 414 24.11 52.54 -17.11
CA VAL A 414 25.11 51.61 -16.61
C VAL A 414 24.55 50.24 -16.32
N LYS A 415 23.26 50.03 -16.53
CA LYS A 415 22.53 48.78 -16.29
C LYS A 415 21.96 48.21 -17.59
N GLN A 416 21.88 46.89 -17.65
CA GLN A 416 21.12 46.16 -18.65
C GLN A 416 20.43 44.98 -17.98
N GLU A 417 19.16 44.78 -18.31
CA GLU A 417 18.37 43.66 -17.82
C GLU A 417 18.37 42.55 -18.85
N PHE A 418 18.39 41.30 -18.38
CA PHE A 418 18.28 40.10 -19.20
C PHE A 418 17.60 38.98 -18.46
N VAL A 419 17.10 38.01 -19.23
CA VAL A 419 16.54 36.78 -18.69
C VAL A 419 17.50 35.64 -19.03
N TRP A 420 17.88 34.86 -18.05
CA TRP A 420 18.61 33.63 -18.19
C TRP A 420 17.64 32.46 -18.05
N ASP A 421 17.40 31.69 -19.09
CA ASP A 421 16.48 30.55 -19.11
C ASP A 421 17.18 29.20 -19.32
N GLY A 422 18.52 29.19 -19.41
CA GLY A 422 19.33 27.99 -19.60
C GLY A 422 19.20 27.36 -21.00
N LYS A 423 18.31 27.88 -21.84
CA LYS A 423 17.98 27.30 -23.16
C LYS A 423 18.34 28.17 -24.34
N HIS A 424 18.31 29.46 -24.16
CA HIS A 424 18.62 30.43 -25.21
C HIS A 424 19.87 31.23 -24.82
N ASP A 425 20.78 31.39 -25.79
CA ASP A 425 21.97 32.17 -25.58
C ASP A 425 21.62 33.61 -25.25
N VAL A 426 22.21 34.14 -24.19
CA VAL A 426 22.14 35.54 -23.81
C VAL A 426 23.28 36.30 -24.45
N SER A 427 23.00 37.35 -25.23
CA SER A 427 24.00 38.22 -25.79
C SER A 427 23.73 39.67 -25.42
N LEU A 428 24.56 40.23 -24.55
CA LEU A 428 24.49 41.65 -24.14
C LEU A 428 25.70 42.40 -24.68
N VAL A 429 25.45 43.57 -25.20
CA VAL A 429 26.48 44.49 -25.66
C VAL A 429 26.36 45.79 -24.92
N ASP A 430 27.29 46.06 -24.01
CA ASP A 430 27.35 47.31 -23.24
C ASP A 430 28.25 48.31 -23.97
N ARG A 431 27.69 49.44 -24.37
CA ARG A 431 28.33 50.50 -25.11
C ARG A 431 28.60 51.70 -24.17
N LYS A 432 29.81 52.19 -24.20
CA LYS A 432 30.23 53.33 -23.36
C LYS A 432 30.71 54.48 -24.18
N SER A 433 30.39 55.72 -23.70
CA SER A 433 30.94 56.95 -24.25
C SER A 433 32.43 57.11 -23.87
N VAL A 434 33.20 57.57 -24.80
CA VAL A 434 34.59 57.98 -24.60
C VAL A 434 34.60 59.29 -23.79
N VAL A 435 35.59 59.47 -22.93
CA VAL A 435 35.81 60.76 -22.20
C VAL A 435 36.48 61.74 -23.12
#